data_d35de960619fe93070b9c3cb3a2089c8
#
_entry.id   d35de960619fe93070b9c3cb3a2089c8
#
_cell.length_a   1.000
_cell.length_b   1.000
_cell.length_c   1.000
_cell.angle_alpha   90.00
_cell.angle_beta   90.00
_cell.angle_gamma   90.00
#
_symmetry.space_group_name_H-M   'P 1'
#
loop_
_entity.id
_entity.type
_entity.pdbx_description
1 polymer ?
#
loop_
_entity_poly.entity_id
_entity_poly.type
_entity_poly.pdbx_seq_one_letter_code
_entity_poly.pdbx_strand_id
1 'polypeptide(L)' 'SQASGAMLAQANQSQQNVLSLLR' A
#
# COMPACT_ATOMS: atom_id res chain seq x y z
N SER A 1 15.59 -3.25 4.77
CA SER A 1 16.24 -3.24 3.47
C SER A 1 15.38 -2.48 2.46
N GLN A 2 15.94 -2.20 1.30
CA GLN A 2 15.24 -1.47 0.27
C GLN A 2 14.05 -2.26 -0.25
N ALA A 3 14.21 -3.55 -0.40
CA ALA A 3 13.11 -4.40 -0.87
C ALA A 3 11.97 -4.43 0.13
N SER A 4 12.29 -4.49 1.41
CA SER A 4 11.27 -4.48 2.46
C SER A 4 10.50 -3.16 2.45
N GLY A 5 11.21 -2.05 2.26
CA GLY A 5 10.57 -0.76 2.19
C GLY A 5 9.65 -0.64 1.00
N ALA A 6 10.05 -1.22 -0.13
CA ALA A 6 9.21 -1.21 -1.33
C ALA A 6 7.93 -1.99 -1.09
N MET A 7 8.01 -3.12 -0.40
CA MET A 7 6.82 -3.93 -0.11
C MET A 7 5.89 -3.21 0.85
N LEU A 8 6.44 -2.47 1.80
CA LEU A 8 5.61 -1.69 2.71
C LEU A 8 4.86 -0.59 1.95
N ALA A 9 5.54 0.09 1.04
CA ALA A 9 4.92 1.12 0.24
C ALA A 9 3.82 0.54 -0.64
N GLN A 10 4.07 -0.63 -1.21
CA GLN A 10 3.09 -1.31 -2.04
C GLN A 10 1.85 -1.70 -1.22
N ALA A 11 2.06 -2.23 -0.02
CA ALA A 11 0.94 -2.60 0.84
C ALA A 11 0.14 -1.37 1.25
N ASN A 12 0.84 -0.27 1.52
CA ASN A 12 0.18 0.98 1.89
C ASN A 12 -0.67 1.49 0.74
N GLN A 13 -0.17 1.38 -0.48
CA GLN A 13 -0.92 1.81 -1.65
C GLN A 13 -2.19 0.96 -1.83
N SER A 14 -2.08 -0.35 -1.60
CA SER A 14 -3.23 -1.23 -1.69
C SER A 14 -4.31 -0.85 -0.67
N GLN A 15 -3.90 -0.47 0.53
CA GLN A 15 -4.84 -0.03 1.55
C GLN A 15 -5.55 1.25 1.12
N GLN A 16 -4.82 2.17 0.50
CA GLN A 16 -5.41 3.39 -0.02
C GLN A 16 -6.46 3.09 -1.09
N ASN A 17 -6.17 2.11 -1.94
CA ASN A 17 -7.11 1.73 -2.99
C ASN A 17 -8.39 1.15 -2.40
N VAL A 18 -8.26 0.32 -1.36
CA VAL A 18 -9.44 -0.24 -0.70
C VAL A 18 -10.27 0.87 -0.07
N LEU A 19 -9.61 1.82 0.56
CA LEU A 19 -10.31 2.94 1.17
C LEU A 19 -11.09 3.74 0.13
N SER A 20 -10.48 3.97 -1.04
CA SER A 20 -11.14 4.68 -2.13
C SER A 20 -12.38 3.95 -2.62
N LEU A 21 -12.33 2.62 -2.64
CA LEU A 21 -13.49 1.82 -3.07
C LEU A 21 -14.65 1.92 -2.11
N LEU A 22 -14.35 2.08 -0.83
CA LEU A 22 -15.40 2.20 0.20
C LEU A 22 -16.06 3.56 0.20
N ARG A 23 -15.39 4.55 -0.34
CA ARG A 23 -15.91 5.93 -0.39
C ARG A 23 -16.62 6.17 -1.72
#